data_bffacbfc6ecc039dc65b529b3af36501
#
_entry.id   bffacbfc6ecc039dc65b529b3af36501
#
_cell.length_a   1.000
_cell.length_b   1.000
_cell.length_c   1.000
_cell.angle_alpha   90.00
_cell.angle_beta   90.00
_cell.angle_gamma   90.00
#
_symmetry.space_group_name_H-M   'P 1'
#
loop_
_entity.id
_entity.type
_entity.pdbx_description
1 polymer ?
#
loop_
_entity_poly.entity_id
_entity_poly.type
_entity_poly.pdbx_seq_one_letter_code
_entity_poly.pdbx_strand_id
1 'polypeptide(L)'
;GSQYWKFSNNYLQLKSELQEIYRCMAQTRKRDHGTLANYLFQLGGTIKIEKNSYRSFQRNFGKSTQRHGMGEFVSTIKRKAASADLVVEELNAYDLKMSQYDPMTDTYTKKPLKQRWHRLGETNTIVQRDVFSAFLACHVTDKGHDRERLLTKWRAAELLLRDAGLCLTYQPRNDQDWAQALSRLTREAKPMVWIPTDKRCISNTVYAERRLAANPT
;
A
#
# COMPACT_ATOMS: atom_id res chain seq x y z
N GLY A 1 53.92 -8.60 -9.02
CA GLY A 1 52.98 -9.26 -9.90
C GLY A 1 51.62 -9.41 -9.22
N SER A 2 50.56 -8.87 -9.82
CA SER A 2 49.19 -9.02 -9.31
C SER A 2 48.77 -10.50 -9.42
N GLN A 3 48.44 -11.14 -8.32
CA GLN A 3 47.91 -12.49 -8.37
C GLN A 3 46.46 -12.43 -8.85
N TYR A 4 46.18 -12.99 -10.03
CA TYR A 4 44.80 -13.18 -10.51
C TYR A 4 44.27 -14.51 -10.03
N TRP A 5 43.14 -14.46 -9.30
CA TRP A 5 42.41 -15.68 -8.89
C TRP A 5 41.78 -16.35 -10.14
N LYS A 6 42.16 -17.59 -10.40
CA LYS A 6 41.54 -18.41 -11.43
C LYS A 6 40.40 -19.19 -10.78
N PHE A 7 39.15 -18.86 -11.12
CA PHE A 7 37.97 -19.56 -10.61
C PHE A 7 37.86 -20.97 -11.19
N SER A 8 37.41 -21.92 -10.41
CA SER A 8 37.13 -23.28 -10.89
C SER A 8 35.96 -23.30 -11.87
N ASN A 9 35.89 -24.28 -12.75
CA ASN A 9 34.78 -24.44 -13.70
C ASN A 9 33.44 -24.59 -12.98
N ASN A 10 33.38 -25.32 -11.88
CA ASN A 10 32.16 -25.46 -11.06
C ASN A 10 31.70 -24.09 -10.52
N TYR A 11 32.61 -23.26 -10.04
CA TYR A 11 32.27 -21.91 -9.58
C TYR A 11 31.68 -21.06 -10.71
N LEU A 12 32.28 -21.10 -11.88
CA LEU A 12 31.80 -20.34 -13.06
C LEU A 12 30.42 -20.83 -13.50
N GLN A 13 30.18 -22.12 -13.49
CA GLN A 13 28.88 -22.72 -13.80
C GLN A 13 27.82 -22.26 -12.81
N LEU A 14 28.04 -22.43 -11.50
CA LEU A 14 27.10 -22.02 -10.44
C LEU A 14 26.84 -20.51 -10.48
N LYS A 15 27.86 -19.69 -10.77
CA LYS A 15 27.71 -18.26 -10.94
C LYS A 15 26.81 -17.93 -12.13
N SER A 16 26.96 -18.62 -13.25
CA SER A 16 26.12 -18.47 -14.44
C SER A 16 24.66 -18.85 -14.16
N GLU A 17 24.44 -19.98 -13.50
CA GLU A 17 23.11 -20.42 -13.09
C GLU A 17 22.43 -19.40 -12.16
N LEU A 18 23.17 -18.89 -11.17
CA LEU A 18 22.68 -17.86 -10.27
C LEU A 18 22.32 -16.56 -11.01
N GLN A 19 23.14 -16.13 -11.98
CA GLN A 19 22.84 -14.96 -12.79
C GLN A 19 21.56 -15.15 -13.61
N GLU A 20 21.37 -16.35 -14.18
CA GLU A 20 20.17 -16.68 -14.93
C GLU A 20 18.91 -16.67 -14.05
N ILE A 21 18.97 -17.20 -12.82
CA ILE A 21 17.89 -17.11 -11.85
C ILE A 21 17.52 -15.66 -11.55
N TYR A 22 18.52 -14.80 -11.28
CA TYR A 22 18.26 -13.37 -11.05
C TYR A 22 17.66 -12.68 -12.27
N ARG A 23 18.09 -13.02 -13.47
CA ARG A 23 17.53 -12.51 -14.72
C ARG A 23 16.06 -12.89 -14.86
N CYS A 24 15.73 -14.15 -14.64
CA CYS A 24 14.34 -14.64 -14.67
C CYS A 24 13.46 -13.96 -13.64
N MET A 25 13.95 -13.80 -12.40
CA MET A 25 13.23 -13.09 -11.34
C MET A 25 12.97 -11.62 -11.71
N ALA A 26 13.94 -10.93 -12.28
CA ALA A 26 13.77 -9.54 -12.70
C ALA A 26 12.76 -9.41 -13.85
N GLN A 27 12.79 -10.31 -14.84
CA GLN A 27 11.81 -10.32 -15.93
C GLN A 27 10.40 -10.60 -15.44
N THR A 28 10.22 -11.58 -14.55
CA THR A 28 8.92 -11.89 -13.94
C THR A 28 8.37 -10.68 -13.20
N ARG A 29 9.19 -10.06 -12.33
CA ARG A 29 8.80 -8.85 -11.61
C ARG A 29 8.41 -7.72 -12.55
N LYS A 30 9.16 -7.46 -13.61
CA LYS A 30 8.86 -6.43 -14.60
C LYS A 30 7.53 -6.66 -15.30
N ARG A 31 7.23 -7.92 -15.65
CA ARG A 31 5.95 -8.32 -16.24
C ARG A 31 4.81 -8.11 -15.25
N ASP A 32 4.96 -8.54 -14.01
CA ASP A 32 3.96 -8.43 -12.96
C ASP A 32 3.65 -6.97 -12.61
N HIS A 33 4.69 -6.13 -12.51
CA HIS A 33 4.54 -4.68 -12.36
C HIS A 33 3.79 -4.06 -13.54
N GLY A 34 4.09 -4.50 -14.77
CA GLY A 34 3.40 -4.03 -15.97
C GLY A 34 1.91 -4.40 -15.99
N THR A 35 1.60 -5.62 -15.57
CA THR A 35 0.23 -6.13 -15.47
C THR A 35 -0.55 -5.39 -14.39
N LEU A 36 0.04 -5.22 -13.20
CA LEU A 36 -0.57 -4.48 -12.12
C LEU A 36 -0.82 -3.02 -12.49
N ALA A 37 0.15 -2.34 -13.12
CA ALA A 37 -0.03 -0.96 -13.57
C ALA A 37 -1.19 -0.84 -14.58
N ASN A 38 -1.29 -1.75 -15.55
CA ASN A 38 -2.40 -1.76 -16.51
C ASN A 38 -3.74 -1.96 -15.79
N TYR A 39 -3.78 -2.86 -14.82
CA TYR A 39 -4.97 -3.09 -14.03
C TYR A 39 -5.39 -1.82 -13.25
N LEU A 40 -4.45 -1.15 -12.57
CA LEU A 40 -4.74 0.09 -11.85
C LEU A 40 -5.33 1.17 -12.76
N PHE A 41 -4.81 1.31 -13.99
CA PHE A 41 -5.34 2.28 -14.95
C PHE A 41 -6.74 1.96 -15.49
N GLN A 42 -7.15 0.69 -15.46
CA GLN A 42 -8.54 0.33 -15.81
C GLN A 42 -9.55 0.77 -14.74
N LEU A 43 -9.09 1.10 -13.54
CA LEU A 43 -9.92 1.42 -12.40
C LEU A 43 -10.20 2.93 -12.27
N GLY A 44 -9.33 3.76 -12.80
CA GLY A 44 -9.49 5.21 -12.78
C GLY A 44 -8.40 5.94 -13.55
N GLY A 45 -8.69 7.18 -13.94
CA GLY A 45 -7.76 8.02 -14.71
C GLY A 45 -6.68 8.71 -13.88
N THR A 46 -6.85 8.76 -12.55
CA THR A 46 -5.89 9.40 -11.63
C THR A 46 -5.41 8.42 -10.58
N ILE A 47 -4.11 8.29 -10.43
CA ILE A 47 -3.48 7.48 -9.39
C ILE A 47 -2.73 8.41 -8.43
N LYS A 48 -3.09 8.36 -7.14
CA LYS A 48 -2.38 9.09 -6.09
C LYS A 48 -1.42 8.15 -5.37
N ILE A 49 -0.16 8.56 -5.25
CA ILE A 49 0.90 7.78 -4.60
C ILE A 49 1.67 8.65 -3.62
N GLU A 50 2.13 8.05 -2.53
CA GLU A 50 3.04 8.74 -1.61
C GLU A 50 4.42 8.93 -2.24
N LYS A 51 4.95 10.17 -2.15
CA LYS A 51 6.33 10.49 -2.54
C LYS A 51 7.29 9.93 -1.50
N ASN A 52 7.87 8.77 -1.77
CA ASN A 52 8.77 8.07 -0.87
C ASN A 52 10.21 8.03 -1.39
N SER A 53 11.18 8.12 -0.47
CA SER A 53 12.58 7.87 -0.79
C SER A 53 12.87 6.36 -0.78
N TYR A 54 12.80 5.71 -1.95
CA TYR A 54 13.10 4.28 -2.08
C TYR A 54 14.56 3.94 -1.73
N ARG A 55 15.49 4.90 -1.86
CA ARG A 55 16.87 4.75 -1.41
C ARG A 55 16.95 4.64 0.12
N SER A 56 16.15 5.42 0.86
CA SER A 56 16.03 5.30 2.31
C SER A 56 15.40 3.97 2.72
N PHE A 57 14.37 3.51 2.02
CA PHE A 57 13.79 2.20 2.26
C PHE A 57 14.77 1.07 2.01
N GLN A 58 15.58 1.15 0.95
CA GLN A 58 16.61 0.16 0.67
C GLN A 58 17.66 0.11 1.78
N ARG A 59 18.05 1.27 2.32
CA ARG A 59 19.00 1.35 3.44
C ARG A 59 18.45 0.73 4.72
N ASN A 60 17.17 0.98 5.03
CA ASN A 60 16.55 0.57 6.28
C ASN A 60 15.98 -0.86 6.24
N PHE A 61 15.51 -1.32 5.08
CA PHE A 61 14.81 -2.60 4.91
C PHE A 61 15.50 -3.54 3.92
N GLY A 62 16.62 -3.14 3.34
CA GLY A 62 17.57 -3.94 2.57
C GLY A 62 16.94 -4.88 1.55
N LYS A 63 17.13 -6.17 1.76
CA LYS A 63 16.75 -7.25 0.81
C LYS A 63 15.25 -7.27 0.48
N SER A 64 14.38 -6.88 1.40
CA SER A 64 12.93 -6.85 1.16
C SER A 64 12.57 -5.82 0.10
N THR A 65 13.08 -4.59 0.22
CA THR A 65 12.84 -3.52 -0.76
C THR A 65 13.39 -3.87 -2.13
N GLN A 66 14.57 -4.48 -2.18
CA GLN A 66 15.19 -4.92 -3.44
C GLN A 66 14.36 -6.02 -4.11
N ARG A 67 13.86 -6.98 -3.34
CA ARG A 67 13.05 -8.10 -3.86
C ARG A 67 11.76 -7.60 -4.51
N HIS A 68 11.08 -6.65 -3.90
CA HIS A 68 9.79 -6.13 -4.39
C HIS A 68 9.92 -5.07 -5.48
N GLY A 69 11.06 -4.39 -5.59
CA GLY A 69 11.32 -3.41 -6.65
C GLY A 69 10.34 -2.24 -6.65
N MET A 70 9.95 -1.72 -5.47
CA MET A 70 8.92 -0.68 -5.35
C MET A 70 9.23 0.56 -6.18
N GLY A 71 10.48 1.02 -6.22
CA GLY A 71 10.89 2.15 -7.06
C GLY A 71 10.73 1.88 -8.57
N GLU A 72 11.01 0.65 -9.00
CA GLU A 72 10.78 0.20 -10.38
C GLU A 72 9.28 0.19 -10.72
N PHE A 73 8.45 -0.24 -9.78
CA PHE A 73 6.99 -0.23 -9.94
C PHE A 73 6.45 1.18 -10.13
N VAL A 74 6.84 2.14 -9.26
CA VAL A 74 6.42 3.54 -9.40
C VAL A 74 6.91 4.16 -10.71
N SER A 75 8.15 3.87 -11.12
CA SER A 75 8.67 4.31 -12.42
C SER A 75 7.86 3.72 -13.58
N THR A 76 7.41 2.47 -13.46
CA THR A 76 6.57 1.81 -14.47
C THR A 76 5.20 2.47 -14.55
N ILE A 77 4.56 2.78 -13.40
CA ILE A 77 3.30 3.52 -13.35
C ILE A 77 3.44 4.87 -14.05
N LYS A 78 4.43 5.69 -13.65
CA LYS A 78 4.64 7.02 -14.24
C LYS A 78 4.86 6.98 -15.76
N ARG A 79 5.71 6.07 -16.22
CA ARG A 79 6.00 5.91 -17.64
C ARG A 79 4.75 5.49 -18.44
N LYS A 80 3.97 4.54 -17.92
CA LYS A 80 2.75 4.08 -18.58
C LYS A 80 1.65 5.14 -18.54
N ALA A 81 1.51 5.87 -17.45
CA ALA A 81 0.56 6.98 -17.34
C ALA A 81 0.86 8.06 -18.38
N ALA A 82 2.12 8.47 -18.52
CA ALA A 82 2.53 9.43 -19.53
C ALA A 82 2.25 8.97 -20.96
N SER A 83 2.31 7.65 -21.23
CA SER A 83 1.99 7.08 -22.55
C SER A 83 0.48 6.94 -22.82
N ALA A 84 -0.37 7.01 -21.77
CA ALA A 84 -1.80 6.79 -21.86
C ALA A 84 -2.61 8.07 -21.51
N ASP A 85 -1.93 9.21 -21.39
CA ASP A 85 -2.51 10.50 -20.98
C ASP A 85 -3.29 10.42 -19.65
N LEU A 86 -2.73 9.66 -18.69
CA LEU A 86 -3.30 9.48 -17.37
C LEU A 86 -2.49 10.26 -16.32
N VAL A 87 -3.14 10.60 -15.22
CA VAL A 87 -2.54 11.44 -14.18
C VAL A 87 -1.96 10.59 -13.05
N VAL A 88 -0.73 10.87 -12.65
CA VAL A 88 -0.11 10.35 -11.43
C VAL A 88 0.25 11.51 -10.52
N GLU A 89 -0.45 11.62 -9.39
CA GLU A 89 -0.20 12.65 -8.37
C GLU A 89 0.70 12.07 -7.28
N GLU A 90 1.81 12.76 -7.00
CA GLU A 90 2.68 12.42 -5.87
C GLU A 90 2.33 13.25 -4.65
N LEU A 91 1.86 12.58 -3.60
CA LEU A 91 1.49 13.20 -2.34
C LEU A 91 2.67 13.27 -1.38
N ASN A 92 2.87 14.42 -0.73
CA ASN A 92 3.88 14.57 0.31
C ASN A 92 3.40 13.91 1.61
N ALA A 93 3.86 12.68 1.87
CA ALA A 93 3.49 11.91 3.05
C ALA A 93 3.91 12.57 4.37
N TYR A 94 4.96 13.41 4.35
CA TYR A 94 5.44 14.12 5.53
C TYR A 94 4.47 15.23 5.98
N ASP A 95 3.94 15.98 5.04
CA ASP A 95 3.00 17.08 5.33
C ASP A 95 1.60 16.54 5.63
N LEU A 96 1.15 15.57 4.86
CA LEU A 96 -0.20 15.02 4.98
C LEU A 96 -0.39 14.09 6.17
N LYS A 97 0.67 13.40 6.61
CA LYS A 97 0.64 12.48 7.78
C LYS A 97 -0.56 11.52 7.79
N MET A 98 -0.93 10.99 6.63
CA MET A 98 -2.15 10.19 6.43
C MET A 98 -2.30 9.04 7.42
N SER A 99 -1.20 8.37 7.80
CA SER A 99 -1.23 7.29 8.81
C SER A 99 -1.48 7.77 10.24
N GLN A 100 -1.49 9.07 10.49
CA GLN A 100 -1.69 9.68 11.80
C GLN A 100 -3.02 10.43 11.90
N TYR A 101 -3.55 10.92 10.79
CA TYR A 101 -4.77 11.72 10.75
C TYR A 101 -6.02 10.89 11.01
N ASP A 102 -6.90 11.42 11.84
CA ASP A 102 -8.23 10.89 12.12
C ASP A 102 -9.29 11.95 11.84
N PRO A 103 -10.09 11.82 10.76
CA PRO A 103 -11.11 12.80 10.41
C PRO A 103 -12.29 12.83 11.39
N MET A 104 -12.50 11.76 12.19
CA MET A 104 -13.58 11.73 13.18
C MET A 104 -13.35 12.77 14.28
N THR A 105 -12.11 12.84 14.79
CA THR A 105 -11.69 13.78 15.86
C THR A 105 -10.99 15.01 15.33
N ASP A 106 -10.64 15.04 14.03
CA ASP A 106 -9.81 16.07 13.39
C ASP A 106 -8.44 16.23 14.06
N THR A 107 -7.83 15.10 14.43
CA THR A 107 -6.56 15.07 15.16
C THR A 107 -5.50 14.23 14.48
N TYR A 108 -4.24 14.52 14.80
CA TYR A 108 -3.08 13.76 14.35
C TYR A 108 -2.47 13.01 15.52
N THR A 109 -2.55 11.69 15.52
CA THR A 109 -1.98 10.83 16.56
C THR A 109 -0.92 9.92 15.99
N LYS A 110 0.33 10.06 16.48
CA LYS A 110 1.43 9.18 16.08
C LYS A 110 1.21 7.79 16.63
N LYS A 111 1.17 6.81 15.72
CA LYS A 111 0.98 5.39 16.05
C LYS A 111 2.28 4.61 15.86
N PRO A 112 2.59 3.60 16.69
CA PRO A 112 3.76 2.74 16.51
C PRO A 112 3.73 2.05 15.14
N LEU A 113 4.89 1.88 14.51
CA LEU A 113 4.99 1.20 13.20
C LEU A 113 4.45 -0.24 13.21
N LYS A 114 4.54 -0.91 14.35
CA LYS A 114 4.02 -2.27 14.53
C LYS A 114 2.49 -2.31 14.58
N GLN A 115 1.81 -1.21 14.92
CA GLN A 115 0.36 -1.16 15.00
C GLN A 115 -0.22 -1.07 13.59
N ARG A 116 -0.82 -2.16 13.12
CA ARG A 116 -1.43 -2.27 11.78
C ARG A 116 -2.91 -1.92 11.74
N TRP A 117 -3.55 -1.92 12.89
CA TRP A 117 -4.95 -1.60 13.06
C TRP A 117 -5.12 -0.44 14.03
N HIS A 118 -6.10 0.40 13.81
CA HIS A 118 -6.41 1.47 14.75
C HIS A 118 -7.92 1.75 14.83
N ARG A 119 -8.31 2.28 15.97
CA ARG A 119 -9.66 2.78 16.23
C ARG A 119 -9.82 4.14 15.56
N LEU A 120 -10.99 4.39 14.97
CA LEU A 120 -11.36 5.68 14.40
C LEU A 120 -12.12 6.52 15.45
N GLY A 121 -11.50 7.60 15.90
CA GLY A 121 -12.05 8.46 16.93
C GLY A 121 -12.48 7.69 18.17
N GLU A 122 -13.61 8.09 18.73
CA GLU A 122 -14.25 7.40 19.83
C GLU A 122 -15.29 6.35 19.39
N THR A 123 -15.31 6.03 18.10
CA THR A 123 -16.23 5.04 17.54
C THR A 123 -15.83 3.61 17.90
N ASN A 124 -16.71 2.66 17.65
CA ASN A 124 -16.42 1.23 17.78
C ASN A 124 -15.82 0.63 16.50
N THR A 125 -15.34 1.47 15.60
CA THR A 125 -14.78 1.05 14.32
C THR A 125 -13.27 0.91 14.41
N ILE A 126 -12.78 -0.27 14.04
CA ILE A 126 -11.34 -0.55 13.85
C ILE A 126 -11.08 -0.73 12.36
N VAL A 127 -10.04 -0.09 11.85
CA VAL A 127 -9.68 -0.17 10.44
C VAL A 127 -8.19 -0.50 10.27
N GLN A 128 -7.88 -1.19 9.19
CA GLN A 128 -6.50 -1.46 8.81
C GLN A 128 -5.84 -0.14 8.36
N ARG A 129 -4.70 0.20 8.99
CA ARG A 129 -4.05 1.50 8.89
C ARG A 129 -3.67 1.91 7.48
N ASP A 130 -3.06 1.00 6.72
CA ASP A 130 -2.49 1.33 5.41
C ASP A 130 -3.60 1.52 4.37
N VAL A 131 -4.70 0.75 4.49
CA VAL A 131 -5.90 0.89 3.65
C VAL A 131 -6.64 2.19 3.98
N PHE A 132 -6.73 2.54 5.27
CA PHE A 132 -7.32 3.82 5.66
C PHE A 132 -6.49 5.01 5.16
N SER A 133 -5.16 4.91 5.22
CA SER A 133 -4.27 5.93 4.62
C SER A 133 -4.48 6.08 3.11
N ALA A 134 -4.72 4.97 2.40
CA ALA A 134 -5.05 5.01 0.98
C ALA A 134 -6.42 5.68 0.72
N PHE A 135 -7.43 5.41 1.55
CA PHE A 135 -8.71 6.10 1.50
C PHE A 135 -8.54 7.62 1.70
N LEU A 136 -7.74 8.04 2.70
CA LEU A 136 -7.43 9.45 2.91
C LEU A 136 -6.74 10.06 1.69
N ALA A 137 -5.75 9.37 1.12
CA ALA A 137 -5.01 9.81 -0.05
C ALA A 137 -5.91 10.09 -1.26
N CYS A 138 -6.92 9.25 -1.50
CA CYS A 138 -7.89 9.45 -2.60
C CYS A 138 -8.65 10.79 -2.47
N HIS A 139 -8.84 11.29 -1.26
CA HIS A 139 -9.64 12.49 -0.99
C HIS A 139 -8.81 13.72 -0.61
N VAL A 140 -7.47 13.65 -0.68
CA VAL A 140 -6.60 14.82 -0.49
C VAL A 140 -6.85 15.83 -1.61
N THR A 141 -6.92 17.11 -1.21
CA THR A 141 -6.99 18.26 -2.10
C THR A 141 -5.69 19.08 -2.01
N ASP A 142 -5.54 20.12 -2.83
CA ASP A 142 -4.39 21.04 -2.77
C ASP A 142 -4.26 21.73 -1.40
N LYS A 143 -5.35 21.83 -0.66
CA LYS A 143 -5.40 22.39 0.71
C LYS A 143 -5.11 21.36 1.82
N GLY A 144 -4.86 20.10 1.45
CA GLY A 144 -4.66 18.99 2.38
C GLY A 144 -5.91 18.13 2.58
N HIS A 145 -6.15 17.67 3.81
CA HIS A 145 -7.32 16.83 4.11
C HIS A 145 -8.62 17.66 4.11
N ASP A 146 -9.57 17.24 3.30
CA ASP A 146 -10.94 17.77 3.29
C ASP A 146 -11.81 16.89 4.23
N ARG A 147 -11.94 17.33 5.48
CA ARG A 147 -12.64 16.57 6.52
C ARG A 147 -14.11 16.30 6.19
N GLU A 148 -14.83 17.28 5.68
CA GLU A 148 -16.25 17.16 5.37
C GLU A 148 -16.47 16.11 4.28
N ARG A 149 -15.68 16.19 3.21
CA ARG A 149 -15.69 15.22 2.12
C ARG A 149 -15.32 13.82 2.61
N LEU A 150 -14.30 13.71 3.48
CA LEU A 150 -13.88 12.43 4.06
C LEU A 150 -15.00 11.78 4.86
N LEU A 151 -15.67 12.53 5.74
CA LEU A 151 -16.78 12.01 6.55
C LEU A 151 -17.97 11.57 5.69
N THR A 152 -18.30 12.35 4.65
CA THR A 152 -19.37 12.00 3.70
C THR A 152 -19.05 10.70 2.95
N LYS A 153 -17.82 10.54 2.47
CA LYS A 153 -17.40 9.36 1.69
C LYS A 153 -17.10 8.13 2.56
N TRP A 154 -16.78 8.35 3.83
CA TRP A 154 -16.42 7.27 4.75
C TRP A 154 -17.52 6.21 4.89
N ARG A 155 -18.78 6.61 5.01
CA ARG A 155 -19.90 5.66 5.18
C ARG A 155 -19.93 4.56 4.13
N ALA A 156 -19.77 4.94 2.88
CA ALA A 156 -19.77 3.97 1.77
C ALA A 156 -18.46 3.15 1.73
N ALA A 157 -17.31 3.79 1.99
CA ALA A 157 -16.03 3.10 2.08
C ALA A 157 -15.99 2.09 3.23
N GLU A 158 -16.54 2.44 4.39
CA GLU A 158 -16.62 1.57 5.56
C GLU A 158 -17.34 0.25 5.26
N LEU A 159 -18.49 0.30 4.59
CA LEU A 159 -19.24 -0.91 4.22
C LEU A 159 -18.39 -1.84 3.36
N LEU A 160 -17.72 -1.31 2.36
CA LEU A 160 -16.87 -2.10 1.45
C LEU A 160 -15.65 -2.67 2.16
N LEU A 161 -15.06 -1.90 3.08
CA LEU A 161 -13.93 -2.37 3.88
C LEU A 161 -14.34 -3.43 4.91
N ARG A 162 -15.58 -3.38 5.41
CA ARG A 162 -16.14 -4.44 6.26
C ARG A 162 -16.32 -5.74 5.49
N ASP A 163 -16.90 -5.68 4.30
CA ASP A 163 -17.05 -6.84 3.43
C ASP A 163 -15.70 -7.48 3.07
N ALA A 164 -14.66 -6.64 2.95
CA ALA A 164 -13.29 -7.09 2.69
C ALA A 164 -12.54 -7.58 3.96
N GLY A 165 -13.13 -7.48 5.16
CA GLY A 165 -12.47 -7.80 6.43
C GLY A 165 -11.36 -6.83 6.83
N LEU A 166 -11.35 -5.62 6.27
CA LEU A 166 -10.34 -4.57 6.51
C LEU A 166 -10.86 -3.47 7.45
N CYS A 167 -12.12 -3.56 7.83
CA CYS A 167 -12.79 -2.73 8.83
C CYS A 167 -13.68 -3.61 9.71
N LEU A 168 -13.63 -3.41 11.01
CA LEU A 168 -14.33 -4.24 12.00
C LEU A 168 -15.09 -3.36 13.00
N THR A 169 -16.21 -3.86 13.50
CA THR A 169 -16.84 -3.30 14.69
C THR A 169 -16.39 -4.09 15.92
N TYR A 170 -15.95 -3.38 16.93
CA TYR A 170 -15.55 -3.97 18.21
C TYR A 170 -16.24 -3.25 19.35
N GLN A 171 -16.84 -4.02 20.27
CA GLN A 171 -17.47 -3.48 21.47
C GLN A 171 -16.63 -3.87 22.68
N PRO A 172 -15.76 -2.98 23.17
CA PRO A 172 -14.94 -3.23 24.35
C PRO A 172 -15.80 -3.16 25.61
N ARG A 173 -15.38 -3.89 26.62
CA ARG A 173 -15.96 -3.77 27.98
C ARG A 173 -15.34 -2.61 28.75
N ASN A 174 -14.10 -2.26 28.42
CA ASN A 174 -13.31 -1.17 29.02
C ASN A 174 -12.16 -0.73 28.09
N ASP A 175 -11.40 0.30 28.46
CA ASP A 175 -10.29 0.81 27.65
C ASP A 175 -9.13 -0.17 27.51
N GLN A 176 -8.91 -1.06 28.47
CA GLN A 176 -7.88 -2.09 28.36
C GLN A 176 -8.18 -3.12 27.29
N ASP A 177 -9.46 -3.41 27.03
CA ASP A 177 -9.91 -4.29 25.96
C ASP A 177 -9.53 -3.74 24.57
N TRP A 178 -9.53 -2.41 24.40
CA TRP A 178 -9.08 -1.80 23.14
C TRP A 178 -7.62 -2.10 22.86
N ALA A 179 -6.74 -1.91 23.82
CA ALA A 179 -5.31 -2.15 23.66
C ALA A 179 -5.03 -3.64 23.34
N GLN A 180 -5.75 -4.54 24.01
CA GLN A 180 -5.66 -5.98 23.77
C GLN A 180 -6.18 -6.36 22.38
N ALA A 181 -7.34 -5.84 21.96
CA ALA A 181 -7.91 -6.11 20.64
C ALA A 181 -6.99 -5.63 19.50
N LEU A 182 -6.47 -4.40 19.58
CA LEU A 182 -5.53 -3.87 18.59
C LEU A 182 -4.22 -4.65 18.56
N SER A 183 -3.71 -5.07 19.72
CA SER A 183 -2.50 -5.91 19.82
C SER A 183 -2.73 -7.29 19.21
N ARG A 184 -3.89 -7.91 19.46
CA ARG A 184 -4.28 -9.21 18.89
C ARG A 184 -4.39 -9.12 17.36
N LEU A 185 -5.17 -8.18 16.84
CA LEU A 185 -5.34 -7.96 15.41
C LEU A 185 -3.99 -7.68 14.71
N THR A 186 -3.10 -6.94 15.36
CA THR A 186 -1.75 -6.68 14.84
C THR A 186 -0.90 -7.94 14.76
N ARG A 187 -1.04 -8.88 15.70
CA ARG A 187 -0.34 -10.18 15.67
C ARG A 187 -0.92 -11.15 14.65
N GLU A 188 -2.25 -11.16 14.52
CA GLU A 188 -2.98 -12.04 13.62
C GLU A 188 -2.95 -11.52 12.17
N ALA A 189 -2.65 -10.23 11.97
CA ALA A 189 -2.50 -9.65 10.64
C ALA A 189 -1.35 -10.33 9.91
N LYS A 190 -1.68 -11.30 9.07
CA LYS A 190 -0.72 -11.80 8.08
C LYS A 190 -0.26 -10.60 7.25
N PRO A 191 1.05 -10.48 6.96
CA PRO A 191 1.50 -9.47 6.01
C PRO A 191 0.66 -9.66 4.75
N MET A 192 0.06 -8.57 4.23
CA MET A 192 -0.60 -8.61 2.93
C MET A 192 0.47 -8.99 1.91
N VAL A 193 0.57 -10.28 1.65
CA VAL A 193 1.40 -10.81 0.58
C VAL A 193 0.60 -10.57 -0.68
N TRP A 194 1.03 -9.58 -1.46
CA TRP A 194 0.52 -9.43 -2.81
C TRP A 194 0.87 -10.71 -3.59
N ILE A 195 -0.15 -11.51 -3.85
CA ILE A 195 -0.02 -12.68 -4.74
C ILE A 195 -0.56 -12.21 -6.08
N PRO A 196 0.28 -12.09 -7.13
CA PRO A 196 -0.12 -11.56 -8.43
C PRO A 196 -1.29 -12.30 -9.09
N THR A 197 -1.57 -13.51 -8.64
CA THR A 197 -2.59 -14.41 -9.19
C THR A 197 -3.95 -14.30 -8.51
N ASP A 198 -4.04 -13.66 -7.34
CA ASP A 198 -5.32 -13.53 -6.64
C ASP A 198 -5.99 -12.20 -6.94
N LYS A 199 -6.82 -12.20 -8.00
CA LYS A 199 -7.65 -11.08 -8.42
C LYS A 199 -8.55 -10.54 -7.29
N ARG A 200 -8.77 -11.28 -6.22
CA ARG A 200 -9.67 -10.93 -5.11
C ARG A 200 -9.09 -9.86 -4.17
N CYS A 201 -7.78 -9.88 -3.92
CA CYS A 201 -7.16 -8.88 -3.04
C CYS A 201 -7.09 -7.49 -3.66
N ILE A 202 -6.97 -7.41 -4.98
CA ILE A 202 -6.95 -6.14 -5.72
C ILE A 202 -8.38 -5.63 -5.95
N SER A 203 -9.35 -6.55 -6.16
CA SER A 203 -10.74 -6.19 -6.43
C SER A 203 -11.40 -5.43 -5.28
N ASN A 204 -11.01 -5.68 -4.04
CA ASN A 204 -11.75 -5.17 -2.89
C ASN A 204 -11.53 -3.67 -2.61
N THR A 205 -10.31 -3.17 -2.72
CA THR A 205 -10.04 -1.73 -2.50
C THR A 205 -10.54 -0.88 -3.66
N VAL A 206 -10.49 -1.42 -4.85
CA VAL A 206 -10.84 -0.74 -6.10
C VAL A 206 -12.30 -0.94 -6.50
N TYR A 207 -12.92 -2.07 -6.11
CA TYR A 207 -14.38 -2.25 -6.21
C TYR A 207 -15.12 -1.17 -5.39
N ALA A 208 -14.51 -0.70 -4.31
CA ALA A 208 -15.03 0.37 -3.50
C ALA A 208 -15.30 1.65 -4.30
N GLU A 209 -14.32 2.10 -5.09
CA GLU A 209 -14.47 3.34 -5.85
C GLU A 209 -15.38 3.22 -7.06
N ARG A 210 -15.38 2.08 -7.78
CA ARG A 210 -16.27 1.89 -8.91
C ARG A 210 -17.75 1.82 -8.51
N ARG A 211 -18.09 1.17 -7.40
CA ARG A 211 -19.47 1.19 -6.88
C ARG A 211 -19.88 2.56 -6.40
N LEU A 212 -18.98 3.34 -5.82
CA LEU A 212 -19.23 4.72 -5.40
C LEU A 212 -19.42 5.67 -6.58
N ALA A 213 -18.71 5.43 -7.69
CA ALA A 213 -18.87 6.19 -8.94
C ALA A 213 -20.09 5.77 -9.76
N ALA A 214 -20.56 4.51 -9.63
CA ALA A 214 -21.70 3.97 -10.37
C ALA A 214 -23.07 4.22 -9.72
N ASN A 215 -23.12 4.66 -8.46
CA ASN A 215 -24.35 5.09 -7.77
C ASN A 215 -24.17 6.49 -7.19
N PRO A 216 -24.28 7.55 -8.01
CA PRO A 216 -24.41 8.91 -7.52
C PRO A 216 -25.89 9.11 -7.09
N THR A 217 -26.20 8.93 -5.82
CA THR A 217 -27.42 9.46 -5.20
C THR A 217 -27.04 10.57 -4.26
#